data_7bdb4473893c950f8da4328240e05575
#
_entry.id   7bdb4473893c950f8da4328240e05575
#
_cell.length_a   1.000
_cell.length_b   1.000
_cell.length_c   1.000
_cell.angle_alpha   90.00
_cell.angle_beta   90.00
_cell.angle_gamma   90.00
#
_symmetry.space_group_name_H-M   'P 1'
#
loop_
_entity.id
_entity.type
_entity.pdbx_description
1 polymer ?
#
loop_
_entity_poly.entity_id
_entity_poly.type
_entity_poly.pdbx_seq_one_letter_code
_entity_poly.pdbx_strand_id
1 'polypeptide(L)'
;GAQIVDVARFWPGETLLDAADDGLVGFRAPPPVRLGDTNLDGHPDMVFVTKSGSGKGGRGNRVRMLRSAECDEQSSDGKASGCKLLSAAGGVEQRGFSPIRDGVAVLEKLDRVQGVALLDLDSTGTVDLLVQYRDSGGSQRLTAIYNNFFTDAFFIKAEACSTSAGASQHAAAGRPSYAAHMPGASFKYLLVSDSGVKHVAQAVLAPQSAYRALSTPYAVIGIGRTNNYIEDFSVGSTSPRGHNVKSFEGLIPNSQVVVFPVNTTSDWRLELYMNRSESTPYILATLLSSMFVLGITVFALGALERKADRREKERALHSINFDAL
;
A
#
# COMPACT_ATOMS: atom_id res chain seq x y z
N GLY A 1 2.74 -19.16 -20.23
CA GLY A 1 1.41 -19.45 -20.84
C GLY A 1 0.36 -18.53 -20.22
N ALA A 2 -0.72 -18.24 -20.97
CA ALA A 2 -1.82 -17.43 -20.45
C ALA A 2 -2.63 -18.25 -19.43
N GLN A 3 -2.91 -17.69 -18.26
CA GLN A 3 -3.87 -18.25 -17.32
C GLN A 3 -5.26 -17.70 -17.62
N ILE A 4 -6.24 -18.59 -17.71
CA ILE A 4 -7.64 -18.21 -17.91
C ILE A 4 -8.35 -18.35 -16.58
N VAL A 5 -8.85 -17.23 -16.05
CA VAL A 5 -9.68 -17.20 -14.85
C VAL A 5 -11.14 -17.15 -15.27
N ASP A 6 -11.87 -18.23 -14.99
CA ASP A 6 -13.31 -18.29 -15.25
C ASP A 6 -14.09 -17.78 -14.05
N VAL A 7 -14.67 -16.60 -14.18
CA VAL A 7 -15.46 -15.93 -13.12
C VAL A 7 -16.72 -16.75 -12.77
N ALA A 8 -17.36 -17.38 -13.76
CA ALA A 8 -18.56 -18.17 -13.54
C ALA A 8 -18.32 -19.41 -12.69
N ARG A 9 -17.08 -19.88 -12.58
CA ARG A 9 -16.69 -20.98 -11.69
C ARG A 9 -16.87 -20.60 -10.22
N PHE A 10 -16.54 -19.34 -9.86
CA PHE A 10 -16.62 -18.85 -8.48
C PHE A 10 -17.98 -18.27 -8.14
N TRP A 11 -18.61 -17.63 -9.12
CA TRP A 11 -19.93 -16.99 -9.00
C TRP A 11 -20.82 -17.40 -10.18
N PRO A 12 -21.50 -18.54 -10.08
CA PRO A 12 -22.35 -19.05 -11.15
C PRO A 12 -23.43 -18.03 -11.56
N GLY A 13 -23.54 -17.79 -12.86
CA GLY A 13 -24.49 -16.83 -13.43
C GLY A 13 -24.08 -15.38 -13.37
N GLU A 14 -22.88 -15.07 -12.89
CA GLU A 14 -22.29 -13.73 -12.94
C GLU A 14 -21.33 -13.61 -14.14
N THR A 15 -21.31 -12.43 -14.75
CA THR A 15 -20.37 -12.04 -15.81
C THR A 15 -19.67 -10.74 -15.46
N LEU A 16 -18.55 -10.45 -16.08
CA LEU A 16 -17.89 -9.15 -15.88
C LEU A 16 -18.79 -8.02 -16.40
N LEU A 17 -18.84 -6.92 -15.66
CA LEU A 17 -19.55 -5.71 -16.06
C LEU A 17 -18.79 -5.05 -17.21
N ASP A 18 -19.48 -4.78 -18.30
CA ASP A 18 -18.91 -4.17 -19.49
C ASP A 18 -19.52 -2.77 -19.75
N ALA A 19 -18.89 -1.96 -20.59
CA ALA A 19 -19.36 -0.62 -20.91
C ALA A 19 -20.68 -0.60 -21.71
N ALA A 20 -21.01 -1.68 -22.42
CA ALA A 20 -22.27 -1.82 -23.15
C ALA A 20 -23.48 -1.82 -22.20
N ASP A 21 -23.28 -2.22 -20.95
CA ASP A 21 -24.34 -2.26 -19.95
C ASP A 21 -24.81 -0.88 -19.48
N ASP A 22 -24.08 0.19 -19.83
CA ASP A 22 -24.42 1.56 -19.48
C ASP A 22 -25.28 2.30 -20.51
N GLY A 23 -25.62 1.63 -21.62
CA GLY A 23 -26.34 2.27 -22.70
C GLY A 23 -25.52 3.29 -23.50
N LEU A 24 -24.21 3.31 -23.35
CA LEU A 24 -23.30 4.10 -24.19
C LEU A 24 -23.19 3.42 -25.56
N VAL A 25 -24.04 3.83 -26.47
CA VAL A 25 -24.15 3.30 -27.81
C VAL A 25 -22.82 3.53 -28.55
N GLY A 26 -22.20 2.42 -29.02
CA GLY A 26 -21.06 2.46 -29.93
C GLY A 26 -19.69 2.41 -29.29
N PHE A 27 -19.57 2.44 -27.99
CA PHE A 27 -18.27 2.32 -27.30
C PHE A 27 -18.20 1.05 -26.46
N ARG A 28 -17.30 0.11 -26.84
CA ARG A 28 -16.97 -1.07 -26.04
C ARG A 28 -15.63 -0.85 -25.38
N ALA A 29 -15.62 -0.55 -24.08
CA ALA A 29 -14.42 -0.62 -23.29
C ALA A 29 -14.33 -1.98 -22.59
N PRO A 30 -13.14 -2.55 -22.47
CA PRO A 30 -12.98 -3.80 -21.72
C PRO A 30 -13.41 -3.58 -20.25
N PRO A 31 -13.94 -4.62 -19.59
CA PRO A 31 -14.31 -4.52 -18.19
C PRO A 31 -13.08 -4.16 -17.36
N PRO A 32 -13.20 -3.18 -16.47
CA PRO A 32 -12.08 -2.73 -15.66
C PRO A 32 -11.75 -3.77 -14.58
N VAL A 33 -10.68 -4.53 -14.79
CA VAL A 33 -10.05 -5.34 -13.75
C VAL A 33 -8.97 -4.50 -13.10
N ARG A 34 -9.02 -4.35 -11.78
CA ARG A 34 -8.02 -3.64 -10.99
C ARG A 34 -7.07 -4.64 -10.37
N LEU A 35 -5.80 -4.35 -10.49
CA LEU A 35 -4.73 -5.15 -9.88
C LEU A 35 -4.13 -4.34 -8.73
N GLY A 36 -3.98 -4.97 -7.58
CA GLY A 36 -3.34 -4.39 -6.40
C GLY A 36 -3.07 -5.47 -5.39
N ASP A 37 -2.03 -5.32 -4.63
CA ASP A 37 -1.62 -6.25 -3.58
C ASP A 37 -2.36 -5.89 -2.29
N THR A 38 -3.49 -6.58 -2.03
CA THR A 38 -4.37 -6.24 -0.90
C THR A 38 -3.92 -6.84 0.41
N ASN A 39 -3.05 -7.84 0.38
CA ASN A 39 -2.49 -8.52 1.54
C ASN A 39 -0.99 -8.30 1.74
N LEU A 40 -0.37 -7.50 0.87
CA LEU A 40 1.05 -7.14 0.89
C LEU A 40 2.01 -8.35 0.80
N ASP A 41 1.60 -9.41 0.10
CA ASP A 41 2.41 -10.61 -0.10
C ASP A 41 3.37 -10.53 -1.31
N GLY A 42 3.37 -9.40 -2.02
CA GLY A 42 4.18 -9.18 -3.22
C GLY A 42 3.52 -9.67 -4.51
N HIS A 43 2.31 -10.20 -4.45
CA HIS A 43 1.58 -10.71 -5.60
C HIS A 43 0.26 -9.96 -5.80
N PRO A 44 -0.01 -9.43 -7.00
CA PRO A 44 -1.20 -8.64 -7.23
C PRO A 44 -2.47 -9.49 -7.18
N ASP A 45 -3.45 -9.01 -6.43
CA ASP A 45 -4.81 -9.50 -6.40
C ASP A 45 -5.65 -8.83 -7.49
N MET A 46 -6.83 -9.37 -7.77
CA MET A 46 -7.77 -8.84 -8.77
C MET A 46 -9.03 -8.34 -8.10
N VAL A 47 -9.44 -7.13 -8.44
CA VAL A 47 -10.73 -6.55 -8.03
C VAL A 47 -11.49 -6.09 -9.27
N PHE A 48 -12.74 -6.48 -9.37
CA PHE A 48 -13.59 -6.18 -10.52
C PHE A 48 -15.07 -6.14 -10.15
N VAL A 49 -15.89 -5.66 -11.07
CA VAL A 49 -17.34 -5.62 -10.90
C VAL A 49 -17.96 -6.70 -11.78
N THR A 50 -18.87 -7.47 -11.18
CA THR A 50 -19.68 -8.46 -11.88
C THR A 50 -21.11 -8.00 -12.01
N LYS A 51 -21.77 -8.47 -13.06
CA LYS A 51 -23.19 -8.33 -13.32
C LYS A 51 -23.87 -9.68 -13.09
N SER A 52 -24.90 -9.71 -12.28
CA SER A 52 -25.74 -10.91 -12.13
C SER A 52 -26.68 -11.04 -13.32
N GLY A 53 -26.83 -12.24 -13.86
CA GLY A 53 -27.78 -12.51 -14.93
C GLY A 53 -29.20 -12.11 -14.57
N SER A 54 -30.00 -11.69 -15.54
CA SER A 54 -31.36 -11.15 -15.40
C SER A 54 -32.39 -12.23 -15.03
N GLY A 55 -32.30 -12.81 -13.84
CA GLY A 55 -33.40 -13.56 -13.21
C GLY A 55 -34.29 -12.61 -12.40
N LYS A 56 -35.60 -12.86 -12.33
CA LYS A 56 -36.54 -12.16 -11.44
C LYS A 56 -36.01 -12.24 -9.99
N GLY A 57 -35.41 -11.18 -9.46
CA GLY A 57 -34.71 -11.14 -8.18
C GLY A 57 -33.19 -11.02 -8.30
N GLY A 58 -32.64 -10.80 -9.49
CA GLY A 58 -31.23 -10.56 -9.72
C GLY A 58 -30.73 -9.37 -8.91
N ARG A 59 -29.86 -9.64 -7.95
CA ARG A 59 -29.12 -8.61 -7.22
C ARG A 59 -28.24 -7.91 -8.24
N GLY A 60 -28.17 -6.57 -8.14
CA GLY A 60 -27.43 -5.74 -9.09
C GLY A 60 -25.93 -6.07 -9.18
N ASN A 61 -25.20 -5.23 -9.87
CA ASN A 61 -23.75 -5.38 -10.03
C ASN A 61 -23.04 -5.36 -8.68
N ARG A 62 -22.00 -6.21 -8.52
CA ARG A 62 -21.27 -6.39 -7.26
C ARG A 62 -19.77 -6.33 -7.44
N VAL A 63 -19.08 -5.91 -6.40
CA VAL A 63 -17.62 -6.02 -6.35
C VAL A 63 -17.25 -7.46 -6.03
N ARG A 64 -16.27 -7.99 -6.77
CA ARG A 64 -15.68 -9.29 -6.53
C ARG A 64 -14.17 -9.16 -6.43
N MET A 65 -13.59 -9.97 -5.56
CA MET A 65 -12.15 -9.97 -5.29
C MET A 65 -11.61 -11.40 -5.41
N LEU A 66 -10.48 -11.51 -6.09
CA LEU A 66 -9.71 -12.74 -6.22
C LEU A 66 -8.32 -12.50 -5.66
N ARG A 67 -7.89 -13.33 -4.73
CA ARG A 67 -6.54 -13.33 -4.19
C ARG A 67 -5.64 -14.20 -5.04
N SER A 68 -4.43 -13.73 -5.30
CA SER A 68 -3.34 -14.57 -5.79
C SER A 68 -2.91 -15.53 -4.68
N ALA A 69 -2.97 -16.83 -4.94
CA ALA A 69 -2.66 -17.88 -3.97
C ALA A 69 -1.76 -18.94 -4.59
N GLU A 70 -0.94 -19.55 -3.76
CA GLU A 70 -0.14 -20.71 -4.17
C GLU A 70 -1.03 -21.86 -4.61
N CYS A 71 -0.57 -22.59 -5.59
CA CYS A 71 -1.21 -23.81 -6.05
C CYS A 71 -0.76 -24.97 -5.16
N ASP A 72 -1.46 -25.21 -4.08
CA ASP A 72 -1.22 -26.35 -3.19
C ASP A 72 -1.88 -27.61 -3.80
N GLU A 73 -1.07 -28.65 -4.00
CA GLU A 73 -1.56 -29.97 -4.47
C GLU A 73 -2.52 -30.64 -3.49
N GLN A 74 -2.46 -30.25 -2.21
CA GLN A 74 -3.29 -30.84 -1.15
C GLN A 74 -4.57 -30.05 -0.84
N SER A 75 -4.78 -28.91 -1.48
CA SER A 75 -6.06 -28.19 -1.32
C SER A 75 -7.18 -28.97 -1.96
N SER A 76 -7.75 -29.90 -1.19
CA SER A 76 -8.85 -30.82 -1.57
C SER A 76 -10.12 -30.12 -2.08
N ASP A 77 -10.16 -28.80 -1.96
CA ASP A 77 -11.29 -27.99 -2.40
C ASP A 77 -11.18 -27.51 -3.86
N GLY A 78 -10.09 -27.77 -4.56
CA GLY A 78 -9.93 -27.47 -6.00
C GLY A 78 -10.29 -26.04 -6.42
N LYS A 79 -10.22 -25.08 -5.48
CA LYS A 79 -10.87 -23.77 -5.59
C LYS A 79 -10.03 -22.70 -6.26
N ALA A 80 -8.70 -22.86 -6.35
CA ALA A 80 -7.90 -21.91 -7.10
C ALA A 80 -8.05 -22.17 -8.60
N SER A 81 -8.52 -21.16 -9.34
CA SER A 81 -8.60 -21.22 -10.80
C SER A 81 -7.26 -20.81 -11.41
N GLY A 82 -6.81 -21.54 -12.40
CA GLY A 82 -5.54 -21.26 -13.08
C GLY A 82 -4.38 -22.18 -12.68
N CYS A 83 -4.52 -22.97 -11.61
CA CYS A 83 -3.59 -24.04 -11.27
C CYS A 83 -3.75 -25.23 -12.22
N LYS A 84 -3.51 -25.03 -13.50
CA LYS A 84 -3.30 -26.16 -14.40
C LYS A 84 -1.85 -26.59 -14.28
N LEU A 85 -1.66 -27.85 -13.94
CA LEU A 85 -0.41 -28.57 -14.00
C LEU A 85 0.33 -28.31 -15.33
N LEU A 86 1.07 -27.23 -15.38
CA LEU A 86 2.26 -27.19 -16.20
C LEU A 86 3.26 -27.96 -15.36
N SER A 87 3.53 -29.19 -15.78
CA SER A 87 4.64 -29.99 -15.28
C SER A 87 5.91 -29.16 -15.44
N ALA A 88 6.19 -28.30 -14.47
CA ALA A 88 7.31 -27.40 -14.50
C ALA A 88 8.54 -28.16 -14.00
N ALA A 89 9.31 -28.64 -14.92
CA ALA A 89 10.72 -28.80 -14.68
C ALA A 89 11.27 -27.44 -14.22
N GLY A 90 11.61 -27.29 -12.93
CA GLY A 90 12.38 -26.14 -12.49
C GLY A 90 11.87 -25.31 -11.31
N GLY A 91 11.17 -25.87 -10.31
CA GLY A 91 11.04 -25.21 -9.00
C GLY A 91 10.38 -23.82 -8.99
N VAL A 92 9.63 -23.46 -10.02
CA VAL A 92 8.87 -22.21 -10.07
C VAL A 92 7.57 -22.41 -9.32
N GLU A 93 7.36 -21.61 -8.30
CA GLU A 93 6.14 -21.53 -7.52
C GLU A 93 4.95 -21.25 -8.45
N GLN A 94 3.99 -22.17 -8.48
CA GLN A 94 2.78 -21.98 -9.29
C GLN A 94 1.73 -21.26 -8.45
N ARG A 95 1.20 -20.17 -8.98
CA ARG A 95 0.13 -19.41 -8.32
C ARG A 95 -1.14 -19.41 -9.18
N GLY A 96 -2.26 -19.42 -8.51
CA GLY A 96 -3.59 -19.31 -9.08
C GLY A 96 -4.38 -18.19 -8.39
N PHE A 97 -5.68 -18.14 -8.67
CA PHE A 97 -6.57 -17.16 -8.06
C PHE A 97 -7.69 -17.85 -7.28
N SER A 98 -7.91 -17.40 -6.05
CA SER A 98 -9.01 -17.87 -5.20
C SER A 98 -9.92 -16.72 -4.78
N PRO A 99 -11.25 -16.93 -4.64
CA PRO A 99 -12.16 -15.88 -4.25
C PRO A 99 -11.96 -15.52 -2.77
N ILE A 100 -11.89 -14.21 -2.48
CA ILE A 100 -11.92 -13.70 -1.12
C ILE A 100 -13.38 -13.72 -0.65
N ARG A 101 -13.67 -14.49 0.38
CA ARG A 101 -15.01 -14.64 0.97
C ARG A 101 -15.10 -14.05 2.37
N ASP A 102 -14.01 -14.04 3.09
CA ASP A 102 -13.95 -13.53 4.46
C ASP A 102 -13.67 -12.02 4.45
N GLY A 103 -14.31 -11.29 5.36
CA GLY A 103 -14.17 -9.84 5.48
C GLY A 103 -14.93 -9.01 4.44
N VAL A 104 -15.50 -9.61 3.39
CA VAL A 104 -16.17 -8.90 2.29
C VAL A 104 -17.66 -8.60 2.51
N ALA A 105 -18.19 -8.84 3.70
CA ALA A 105 -19.62 -8.66 4.01
C ALA A 105 -20.12 -7.23 3.73
N VAL A 106 -19.26 -6.22 3.83
CA VAL A 106 -19.58 -4.82 3.49
C VAL A 106 -19.78 -4.67 1.99
N LEU A 107 -18.93 -5.29 1.18
CA LEU A 107 -19.03 -5.29 -0.29
C LEU A 107 -20.28 -5.99 -0.79
N GLU A 108 -20.70 -7.05 -0.11
CA GLU A 108 -21.91 -7.80 -0.46
C GLU A 108 -23.21 -7.05 -0.21
N LYS A 109 -23.19 -6.03 0.66
CA LYS A 109 -24.33 -5.12 0.91
C LYS A 109 -24.49 -4.06 -0.18
N LEU A 110 -23.46 -3.81 -0.98
CA LEU A 110 -23.50 -2.81 -2.05
C LEU A 110 -24.10 -3.44 -3.30
N ASP A 111 -25.25 -2.95 -3.67
CA ASP A 111 -25.93 -3.32 -4.91
C ASP A 111 -25.72 -2.24 -5.99
N ARG A 112 -25.88 -2.58 -7.26
CA ARG A 112 -25.77 -1.67 -8.40
C ARG A 112 -24.47 -0.90 -8.45
N VAL A 113 -23.37 -1.62 -8.18
CA VAL A 113 -22.02 -1.07 -8.28
C VAL A 113 -21.72 -0.72 -9.73
N GLN A 114 -21.13 0.45 -9.94
CA GLN A 114 -20.74 0.94 -11.25
C GLN A 114 -19.25 0.89 -11.51
N GLY A 115 -18.44 1.05 -10.44
CA GLY A 115 -17.01 1.05 -10.57
C GLY A 115 -16.32 0.82 -9.22
N VAL A 116 -15.07 0.38 -9.29
CA VAL A 116 -14.19 0.18 -8.15
C VAL A 116 -12.80 0.69 -8.50
N ALA A 117 -12.17 1.37 -7.55
CA ALA A 117 -10.78 1.79 -7.63
C ALA A 117 -10.03 1.30 -6.39
N LEU A 118 -8.75 1.01 -6.58
CA LEU A 118 -7.82 0.66 -5.52
C LEU A 118 -6.93 1.87 -5.24
N LEU A 119 -6.83 2.29 -4.00
CA LEU A 119 -5.96 3.39 -3.58
C LEU A 119 -5.66 3.26 -2.09
N ASP A 120 -4.60 3.89 -1.66
CA ASP A 120 -4.21 4.02 -0.26
C ASP A 120 -4.76 5.36 0.26
N LEU A 121 -5.89 5.31 0.97
CA LEU A 121 -6.67 6.50 1.36
C LEU A 121 -6.07 7.27 2.54
N ASP A 122 -5.53 6.53 3.48
CA ASP A 122 -4.99 7.07 4.74
C ASP A 122 -3.46 7.09 4.78
N SER A 123 -2.82 6.74 3.65
CA SER A 123 -1.37 6.66 3.52
C SER A 123 -0.71 5.66 4.48
N THR A 124 -1.42 4.59 4.82
CA THR A 124 -0.88 3.49 5.64
C THR A 124 -0.04 2.50 4.85
N GLY A 125 -0.10 2.56 3.52
CA GLY A 125 0.53 1.60 2.62
C GLY A 125 -0.34 0.37 2.33
N THR A 126 -1.50 0.27 2.96
CA THR A 126 -2.50 -0.74 2.61
C THR A 126 -3.35 -0.26 1.43
N VAL A 127 -3.80 -1.19 0.62
CA VAL A 127 -4.63 -0.87 -0.55
C VAL A 127 -6.09 -0.97 -0.17
N ASP A 128 -6.76 0.18 -0.14
CA ASP A 128 -8.18 0.35 0.16
C ASP A 128 -9.04 0.31 -1.10
N LEU A 129 -10.36 0.24 -0.93
CA LEU A 129 -11.32 0.26 -2.02
C LEU A 129 -12.17 1.53 -2.00
N LEU A 130 -12.28 2.17 -3.15
CA LEU A 130 -13.23 3.22 -3.41
C LEU A 130 -14.30 2.70 -4.37
N VAL A 131 -15.55 2.61 -3.90
CA VAL A 131 -16.63 1.97 -4.64
C VAL A 131 -17.69 3.00 -5.01
N GLN A 132 -17.98 3.08 -6.30
CA GLN A 132 -19.09 3.86 -6.84
C GLN A 132 -20.30 2.96 -7.06
N TYR A 133 -21.44 3.33 -6.50
CA TYR A 133 -22.68 2.56 -6.60
C TYR A 133 -23.91 3.47 -6.67
N ARG A 134 -25.06 2.88 -6.96
CA ARG A 134 -26.35 3.58 -6.86
C ARG A 134 -27.13 3.08 -5.65
N ASP A 135 -27.66 4.01 -4.87
CA ASP A 135 -28.52 3.65 -3.74
C ASP A 135 -29.91 3.18 -4.21
N SER A 136 -30.77 2.80 -3.27
CA SER A 136 -32.14 2.38 -3.55
C SER A 136 -32.99 3.45 -4.24
N GLY A 137 -32.70 4.70 -3.99
CA GLY A 137 -33.35 5.87 -4.64
C GLY A 137 -32.80 6.19 -6.04
N GLY A 138 -31.80 5.46 -6.54
CA GLY A 138 -31.17 5.69 -7.85
C GLY A 138 -30.08 6.76 -7.85
N SER A 139 -29.80 7.40 -6.71
CA SER A 139 -28.75 8.41 -6.59
C SER A 139 -27.37 7.78 -6.62
N GLN A 140 -26.42 8.43 -7.29
CA GLN A 140 -25.03 7.98 -7.28
C GLN A 140 -24.39 8.24 -5.92
N ARG A 141 -23.69 7.26 -5.42
CA ARG A 141 -22.96 7.29 -4.15
C ARG A 141 -21.52 6.81 -4.35
N LEU A 142 -20.65 7.34 -3.53
CA LEU A 142 -19.27 6.95 -3.43
C LEU A 142 -19.01 6.54 -1.97
N THR A 143 -18.42 5.38 -1.77
CA THR A 143 -18.02 4.91 -0.44
C THR A 143 -16.59 4.43 -0.45
N ALA A 144 -15.86 4.77 0.60
CA ALA A 144 -14.56 4.26 0.89
C ALA A 144 -14.67 3.07 1.84
N ILE A 145 -13.93 2.02 1.56
CA ILE A 145 -13.86 0.80 2.39
C ILE A 145 -12.41 0.58 2.70
N TYR A 146 -12.06 0.79 3.97
CA TYR A 146 -10.72 0.59 4.46
C TYR A 146 -10.39 -0.88 4.53
N ASN A 147 -9.20 -1.21 4.10
CA ASN A 147 -8.67 -2.55 4.20
C ASN A 147 -8.06 -2.75 5.60
N ASN A 148 -8.82 -3.38 6.48
CA ASN A 148 -8.37 -3.73 7.82
C ASN A 148 -7.65 -5.08 7.87
N PHE A 149 -7.10 -5.53 6.77
CA PHE A 149 -6.30 -6.75 6.75
C PHE A 149 -5.00 -6.52 7.52
N PHE A 150 -4.99 -7.02 8.74
CA PHE A 150 -3.82 -6.90 9.60
C PHE A 150 -2.84 -8.04 9.29
N THR A 151 -1.78 -7.72 8.58
CA THR A 151 -0.60 -8.56 8.44
C THR A 151 0.62 -7.81 8.92
N ASP A 152 1.56 -8.55 9.50
CA ASP A 152 2.90 -8.06 9.80
C ASP A 152 3.73 -8.07 8.49
N ALA A 153 3.26 -7.33 7.50
CA ALA A 153 3.85 -7.26 6.18
C ALA A 153 4.31 -5.83 5.87
N PHE A 154 5.37 -5.74 5.08
CA PHE A 154 5.98 -4.49 4.66
C PHE A 154 5.59 -4.16 3.22
N PHE A 155 5.73 -2.90 2.85
CA PHE A 155 5.41 -2.41 1.51
C PHE A 155 6.44 -1.40 1.01
N ILE A 156 6.39 -1.13 -0.30
CA ILE A 156 6.93 0.07 -0.94
C ILE A 156 5.82 0.74 -1.73
N LYS A 157 5.70 2.05 -1.56
CA LYS A 157 4.86 2.91 -2.38
C LYS A 157 5.75 3.66 -3.35
N ALA A 158 5.67 3.33 -4.63
CA ALA A 158 6.58 3.83 -5.64
C ALA A 158 5.87 4.74 -6.65
N GLU A 159 6.47 5.88 -6.94
CA GLU A 159 6.02 6.84 -7.92
C GLU A 159 7.17 7.24 -8.84
N ALA A 160 6.88 7.48 -10.12
CA ALA A 160 7.83 8.03 -11.06
C ALA A 160 7.28 9.31 -11.66
N CYS A 161 8.07 10.38 -11.58
CA CYS A 161 7.71 11.70 -12.03
C CYS A 161 8.65 12.18 -13.13
N SER A 162 8.11 12.51 -14.30
CA SER A 162 8.90 13.08 -15.39
C SER A 162 9.25 14.53 -15.09
N THR A 163 10.55 14.82 -15.05
CA THR A 163 11.02 16.18 -15.18
C THR A 163 11.01 16.53 -16.67
N SER A 164 9.95 17.16 -17.15
CA SER A 164 9.89 17.55 -18.56
C SER A 164 11.06 18.50 -18.91
N ALA A 165 11.59 18.37 -20.13
CA ALA A 165 12.57 19.33 -20.66
C ALA A 165 12.05 20.79 -20.65
N GLY A 166 10.73 20.99 -20.54
CA GLY A 166 10.10 22.27 -20.28
C GLY A 166 10.27 22.78 -18.85
N ALA A 167 10.68 21.93 -17.90
CA ALA A 167 10.90 22.36 -16.52
C ALA A 167 12.02 23.41 -16.43
N SER A 168 13.08 23.25 -17.21
CA SER A 168 14.16 24.23 -17.29
C SER A 168 13.72 25.56 -17.93
N GLN A 169 12.85 25.52 -18.94
CA GLN A 169 12.30 26.74 -19.55
C GLN A 169 11.27 27.42 -18.63
N HIS A 170 10.48 26.68 -17.89
CA HIS A 170 9.55 27.23 -16.91
C HIS A 170 10.24 27.77 -15.67
N ALA A 171 11.32 27.13 -15.23
CA ALA A 171 12.15 27.64 -14.13
C ALA A 171 12.84 28.96 -14.53
N ALA A 172 13.33 29.07 -15.76
CA ALA A 172 13.89 30.32 -16.32
C ALA A 172 12.84 31.44 -16.44
N ALA A 173 11.55 31.07 -16.56
CA ALA A 173 10.43 32.03 -16.59
C ALA A 173 9.83 32.31 -15.18
N GLY A 174 10.48 31.85 -14.10
CA GLY A 174 10.00 32.03 -12.72
C GLY A 174 8.70 31.27 -12.41
N ARG A 175 8.31 30.30 -13.22
CA ARG A 175 7.14 29.47 -13.00
C ARG A 175 7.54 28.18 -12.28
N PRO A 176 6.76 27.70 -11.29
CA PRO A 176 7.05 26.43 -10.65
C PRO A 176 6.99 25.29 -11.68
N SER A 177 8.04 24.48 -11.70
CA SER A 177 8.08 23.26 -12.50
C SER A 177 7.35 22.16 -11.73
N TYR A 178 6.23 21.72 -12.26
CA TYR A 178 5.51 20.57 -11.70
C TYR A 178 6.02 19.30 -12.36
N ALA A 179 6.44 18.33 -11.55
CA ALA A 179 6.72 16.99 -12.03
C ALA A 179 5.42 16.33 -12.48
N ALA A 180 5.40 15.83 -13.70
CA ALA A 180 4.25 15.10 -14.22
C ALA A 180 4.42 13.62 -13.91
N HIS A 181 3.36 12.98 -13.48
CA HIS A 181 3.28 11.53 -13.35
C HIS A 181 3.68 10.84 -14.66
N MET A 182 4.45 9.75 -14.58
CA MET A 182 4.97 9.01 -15.73
C MET A 182 4.23 7.67 -15.90
N PRO A 183 3.15 7.61 -16.69
CA PRO A 183 2.44 6.36 -16.96
C PRO A 183 3.34 5.38 -17.70
N GLY A 184 3.23 4.08 -17.35
CA GLY A 184 4.01 3.01 -17.93
C GLY A 184 5.40 2.82 -17.30
N ALA A 185 5.80 3.68 -16.34
CA ALA A 185 6.99 3.41 -15.55
C ALA A 185 6.84 2.10 -14.79
N SER A 186 7.90 1.34 -14.67
CA SER A 186 7.91 0.03 -14.02
C SER A 186 8.87 0.02 -12.86
N PHE A 187 8.50 -0.70 -11.82
CA PHE A 187 9.29 -0.91 -10.61
C PHE A 187 9.49 -2.40 -10.40
N LYS A 188 10.69 -2.79 -10.04
CA LYS A 188 11.04 -4.15 -9.68
C LYS A 188 11.92 -4.12 -8.45
N TYR A 189 11.62 -4.94 -7.46
CA TYR A 189 12.53 -5.13 -6.34
C TYR A 189 13.08 -6.55 -6.27
N LEU A 190 14.26 -6.67 -5.69
CA LEU A 190 14.87 -7.92 -5.26
C LEU A 190 15.14 -7.83 -3.76
N LEU A 191 14.64 -8.79 -3.04
CA LEU A 191 14.89 -8.97 -1.62
C LEU A 191 15.40 -10.38 -1.36
N VAL A 192 16.36 -10.52 -0.47
CA VAL A 192 16.80 -11.82 0.04
C VAL A 192 16.25 -11.98 1.46
N SER A 193 15.45 -13.03 1.66
CA SER A 193 14.91 -13.38 2.98
C SER A 193 16.00 -13.85 3.91
N ASP A 194 15.75 -13.88 5.22
CA ASP A 194 16.65 -14.42 6.24
C ASP A 194 17.01 -15.89 5.99
N SER A 195 16.16 -16.62 5.27
CA SER A 195 16.41 -17.99 4.80
C SER A 195 17.26 -18.08 3.53
N GLY A 196 17.70 -16.97 2.95
CA GLY A 196 18.46 -16.91 1.70
C GLY A 196 17.59 -17.05 0.43
N VAL A 197 16.28 -17.10 0.55
CA VAL A 197 15.36 -17.15 -0.59
C VAL A 197 15.22 -15.77 -1.21
N LYS A 198 15.33 -15.68 -2.53
CA LYS A 198 15.17 -14.44 -3.28
C LYS A 198 13.70 -14.21 -3.61
N HIS A 199 13.18 -13.09 -3.15
CA HIS A 199 11.84 -12.60 -3.49
C HIS A 199 11.95 -11.47 -4.51
N VAL A 200 11.15 -11.55 -5.56
CA VAL A 200 11.11 -10.55 -6.63
C VAL A 200 9.66 -10.23 -6.93
N ALA A 201 9.31 -8.96 -6.91
CA ALA A 201 8.04 -8.52 -7.46
C ALA A 201 8.22 -7.34 -8.42
N GLN A 202 7.23 -7.13 -9.26
CA GLN A 202 7.23 -6.06 -10.24
C GLN A 202 5.85 -5.41 -10.30
N ALA A 203 5.83 -4.08 -10.37
CA ALA A 203 4.63 -3.31 -10.61
C ALA A 203 4.85 -2.30 -11.73
N VAL A 204 3.75 -1.86 -12.34
CA VAL A 204 3.75 -0.87 -13.42
C VAL A 204 2.74 0.21 -13.09
N LEU A 205 3.09 1.47 -13.33
CA LEU A 205 2.14 2.57 -13.28
C LEU A 205 1.21 2.48 -14.47
N ALA A 206 -0.01 2.01 -14.23
CA ALA A 206 -1.00 1.85 -15.28
C ALA A 206 -1.39 3.21 -15.88
N PRO A 207 -1.54 3.31 -17.21
CA PRO A 207 -2.06 4.51 -17.84
C PRO A 207 -3.51 4.76 -17.41
N GLN A 208 -3.90 6.02 -17.35
CA GLN A 208 -5.26 6.47 -16.98
C GLN A 208 -6.29 6.21 -18.08
N SER A 209 -6.25 5.03 -18.69
CA SER A 209 -7.08 4.67 -19.86
C SER A 209 -8.30 3.83 -19.53
N ALA A 210 -8.42 3.38 -18.28
CA ALA A 210 -9.53 2.50 -17.92
C ALA A 210 -10.83 3.29 -17.75
N TYR A 211 -11.89 2.78 -18.35
CA TYR A 211 -13.23 3.30 -18.21
C TYR A 211 -13.73 3.20 -16.76
N ARG A 212 -14.36 4.25 -16.26
CA ARG A 212 -15.01 4.40 -14.94
C ARG A 212 -14.12 4.51 -13.72
N ALA A 213 -12.88 4.08 -13.76
CA ALA A 213 -12.02 4.23 -12.59
C ALA A 213 -10.62 4.67 -13.02
N LEU A 214 -10.11 5.67 -12.36
CA LEU A 214 -8.74 6.13 -12.53
C LEU A 214 -7.78 5.19 -11.79
N SER A 215 -6.59 4.99 -12.35
CA SER A 215 -5.49 4.34 -11.66
C SER A 215 -4.76 5.37 -10.80
N THR A 216 -4.17 4.93 -9.69
CA THR A 216 -3.35 5.79 -8.84
C THR A 216 -2.06 6.22 -9.55
N PRO A 217 -1.51 7.40 -9.24
CA PRO A 217 -0.21 7.83 -9.78
C PRO A 217 0.98 7.09 -9.14
N TYR A 218 0.72 6.16 -8.24
CA TYR A 218 1.71 5.35 -7.54
C TYR A 218 1.34 3.88 -7.62
N ALA A 219 2.33 3.02 -7.43
CA ALA A 219 2.16 1.59 -7.22
C ALA A 219 2.48 1.25 -5.76
N VAL A 220 1.61 0.50 -5.12
CA VAL A 220 1.89 -0.14 -3.82
C VAL A 220 2.29 -1.58 -4.11
N ILE A 221 3.45 -1.96 -3.60
CA ILE A 221 4.03 -3.29 -3.79
C ILE A 221 4.29 -3.87 -2.42
N GLY A 222 3.64 -4.97 -2.09
CA GLY A 222 3.92 -5.72 -0.88
C GLY A 222 5.29 -6.39 -0.95
N ILE A 223 5.94 -6.48 0.18
CA ILE A 223 7.24 -7.13 0.32
C ILE A 223 7.10 -8.42 1.14
N GLY A 224 5.95 -8.58 1.79
CA GLY A 224 5.74 -9.62 2.76
C GLY A 224 6.43 -9.32 4.09
N ARG A 225 6.61 -10.35 4.91
CA ARG A 225 7.30 -10.23 6.20
C ARG A 225 8.80 -10.37 6.02
N THR A 226 9.55 -9.32 6.32
CA THR A 226 11.01 -9.31 6.21
C THR A 226 11.62 -8.36 7.22
N ASN A 227 12.84 -8.66 7.66
CA ASN A 227 13.66 -7.74 8.47
C ASN A 227 14.78 -7.11 7.65
N ASN A 228 14.88 -7.45 6.34
CA ASN A 228 15.98 -7.04 5.49
C ASN A 228 15.63 -5.80 4.68
N TYR A 229 16.66 -5.05 4.30
CA TYR A 229 16.54 -3.99 3.30
C TYR A 229 16.33 -4.60 1.92
N ILE A 230 15.71 -3.83 1.03
CA ILE A 230 15.62 -4.20 -0.38
C ILE A 230 17.00 -4.02 -1.00
N GLU A 231 17.56 -5.11 -1.50
CA GLU A 231 18.92 -5.12 -2.05
C GLU A 231 19.00 -4.36 -3.37
N ASP A 232 18.03 -4.59 -4.26
CA ASP A 232 17.96 -3.95 -5.57
C ASP A 232 16.55 -3.48 -5.86
N PHE A 233 16.43 -2.21 -6.18
CA PHE A 233 15.20 -1.58 -6.62
C PHE A 233 15.40 -0.97 -8.00
N SER A 234 14.97 -1.68 -9.01
CA SER A 234 15.12 -1.27 -10.41
C SER A 234 13.90 -0.50 -10.87
N VAL A 235 14.14 0.66 -11.48
CA VAL A 235 13.09 1.54 -12.04
C VAL A 235 13.26 1.64 -13.54
N GLY A 236 12.19 1.31 -14.28
CA GLY A 236 12.12 1.47 -15.72
C GLY A 236 11.32 2.72 -16.10
N SER A 237 11.86 3.52 -16.99
CA SER A 237 11.24 4.74 -17.52
C SER A 237 10.70 4.51 -18.93
N THR A 238 9.59 5.16 -19.26
CA THR A 238 9.03 5.20 -20.63
C THR A 238 9.64 6.32 -21.49
N SER A 239 10.65 7.03 -20.99
CA SER A 239 11.31 8.09 -21.76
C SER A 239 11.93 7.55 -23.05
N PRO A 240 11.69 8.19 -24.21
CA PRO A 240 12.26 7.76 -25.48
C PRO A 240 13.75 8.08 -25.65
N ARG A 241 14.34 8.79 -24.67
CA ARG A 241 15.73 9.27 -24.76
C ARG A 241 16.57 8.70 -23.63
N GLY A 242 17.66 8.00 -23.99
CA GLY A 242 18.68 7.56 -23.04
C GLY A 242 18.47 6.19 -22.43
N HIS A 243 19.18 5.90 -21.37
CA HIS A 243 19.04 4.65 -20.61
C HIS A 243 17.73 4.69 -19.84
N ASN A 244 16.92 3.65 -20.04
CA ASN A 244 15.54 3.61 -19.54
C ASN A 244 15.39 2.85 -18.23
N VAL A 245 16.47 2.31 -17.66
CA VAL A 245 16.45 1.54 -16.43
C VAL A 245 17.58 1.97 -15.51
N LYS A 246 17.28 2.18 -14.25
CA LYS A 246 18.26 2.39 -13.18
C LYS A 246 17.91 1.60 -11.95
N SER A 247 18.93 1.02 -11.31
CA SER A 247 18.84 0.33 -10.03
C SER A 247 19.33 1.21 -8.89
N PHE A 248 18.66 1.10 -7.76
CA PHE A 248 19.00 1.72 -6.49
C PHE A 248 19.12 0.63 -5.44
N GLU A 249 20.09 0.74 -4.55
CA GLU A 249 20.40 -0.25 -3.53
C GLU A 249 20.01 0.24 -2.13
N GLY A 250 19.67 -0.69 -1.24
CA GLY A 250 19.51 -0.40 0.18
C GLY A 250 18.25 0.39 0.56
N LEU A 251 17.12 0.14 -0.10
CA LEU A 251 15.87 0.81 0.25
C LEU A 251 15.26 0.24 1.53
N ILE A 252 14.70 1.15 2.32
CA ILE A 252 14.04 0.82 3.58
C ILE A 252 12.59 0.43 3.30
N PRO A 253 12.10 -0.72 3.81
CA PRO A 253 10.68 -1.07 3.77
C PRO A 253 9.78 -0.03 4.45
N ASN A 254 8.49 -0.04 4.15
CA ASN A 254 7.49 0.92 4.64
C ASN A 254 7.79 2.37 4.29
N SER A 255 8.34 2.58 3.10
CA SER A 255 8.66 3.91 2.60
C SER A 255 7.93 4.22 1.30
N GLN A 256 7.73 5.52 1.06
CA GLN A 256 7.31 6.04 -0.22
C GLN A 256 8.54 6.51 -0.99
N VAL A 257 8.66 6.05 -2.21
CA VAL A 257 9.79 6.33 -3.10
C VAL A 257 9.29 7.11 -4.30
N VAL A 258 9.88 8.29 -4.51
CA VAL A 258 9.61 9.11 -5.70
C VAL A 258 10.88 9.16 -6.53
N VAL A 259 10.78 8.70 -7.78
CA VAL A 259 11.91 8.65 -8.71
C VAL A 259 11.71 9.68 -9.81
N PHE A 260 12.75 10.46 -10.06
CA PHE A 260 12.83 11.45 -11.11
C PHE A 260 13.80 10.98 -12.19
N PRO A 261 13.33 10.29 -13.24
CA PRO A 261 14.16 9.92 -14.36
C PRO A 261 14.55 11.17 -15.17
N VAL A 262 15.84 11.39 -15.31
CA VAL A 262 16.40 12.47 -16.13
C VAL A 262 17.02 11.85 -17.40
N ASN A 263 17.36 12.67 -18.37
CA ASN A 263 17.87 12.23 -19.69
C ASN A 263 19.11 11.32 -19.63
N THR A 264 19.88 11.38 -18.55
CA THR A 264 21.04 10.54 -18.30
C THR A 264 20.81 9.70 -17.05
N THR A 265 21.23 8.44 -17.04
CA THR A 265 21.07 7.56 -15.87
C THR A 265 21.88 8.00 -14.65
N SER A 266 22.95 8.76 -14.84
CA SER A 266 23.74 9.33 -13.75
C SER A 266 22.92 10.31 -12.90
N ASP A 267 22.00 11.04 -13.53
CA ASP A 267 21.28 12.15 -12.91
C ASP A 267 19.90 11.76 -12.36
N TRP A 268 19.54 10.47 -12.43
CA TRP A 268 18.30 10.01 -11.84
C TRP A 268 18.33 10.21 -10.32
N ARG A 269 17.33 10.88 -9.83
CA ARG A 269 17.18 11.21 -8.43
C ARG A 269 16.08 10.33 -7.82
N LEU A 270 16.37 9.75 -6.68
CA LEU A 270 15.42 9.04 -5.86
C LEU A 270 15.27 9.80 -4.55
N GLU A 271 14.04 10.12 -4.19
CA GLU A 271 13.67 10.71 -2.91
C GLU A 271 12.85 9.71 -2.12
N LEU A 272 13.21 9.52 -0.87
CA LEU A 272 12.56 8.60 0.03
C LEU A 272 11.79 9.39 1.08
N TYR A 273 10.49 9.12 1.17
CA TYR A 273 9.60 9.69 2.16
C TYR A 273 9.15 8.58 3.11
N MET A 274 9.38 8.78 4.38
CA MET A 274 8.84 7.91 5.41
C MET A 274 7.48 8.45 5.84
N ASN A 275 6.48 7.59 5.89
CA ASN A 275 5.17 7.99 6.34
C ASN A 275 5.22 8.40 7.81
N ARG A 276 4.60 9.54 8.13
CA ARG A 276 4.46 10.00 9.51
C ARG A 276 3.47 9.09 10.22
N SER A 277 4.00 8.16 10.99
CA SER A 277 3.17 7.24 11.79
C SER A 277 2.17 8.03 12.63
N GLU A 278 0.91 7.61 12.62
CA GLU A 278 -0.13 8.14 13.54
C GLU A 278 0.28 7.99 15.01
N SER A 279 1.22 7.12 15.31
CA SER A 279 1.80 6.91 16.64
C SER A 279 2.65 8.08 17.14
N THR A 280 3.09 8.99 16.26
CA THR A 280 3.97 10.13 16.64
C THR A 280 3.41 10.96 17.80
N PRO A 281 2.11 11.38 17.84
CA PRO A 281 1.58 12.14 18.96
C PRO A 281 1.57 11.33 20.28
N TYR A 282 1.34 10.02 20.20
CA TYR A 282 1.38 9.15 21.40
C TYR A 282 2.79 8.99 21.94
N ILE A 283 3.79 8.85 21.07
CA ILE A 283 5.21 8.78 21.44
C ILE A 283 5.63 10.10 22.11
N LEU A 284 5.25 11.24 21.54
CA LEU A 284 5.52 12.54 22.17
C LEU A 284 4.82 12.70 23.52
N ALA A 285 3.56 12.27 23.63
CA ALA A 285 2.81 12.33 24.89
C ALA A 285 3.46 11.46 25.98
N THR A 286 3.87 10.24 25.65
CA THR A 286 4.57 9.35 26.60
C THR A 286 5.93 9.90 27.02
N LEU A 287 6.69 10.48 26.09
CA LEU A 287 7.97 11.11 26.39
C LEU A 287 7.80 12.33 27.31
N LEU A 288 6.84 13.20 27.02
CA LEU A 288 6.55 14.37 27.87
C LEU A 288 6.06 13.96 29.25
N SER A 289 5.19 12.94 29.34
CA SER A 289 4.70 12.44 30.63
C SER A 289 5.82 11.82 31.46
N SER A 290 6.73 11.07 30.86
CA SER A 290 7.88 10.50 31.55
C SER A 290 8.85 11.57 32.06
N MET A 291 9.12 12.61 31.26
CA MET A 291 9.92 13.75 31.68
C MET A 291 9.28 14.50 32.85
N PHE A 292 7.96 14.67 32.84
CA PHE A 292 7.22 15.32 33.91
C PHE A 292 7.31 14.53 35.22
N VAL A 293 7.13 13.20 35.15
CA VAL A 293 7.28 12.32 36.33
C VAL A 293 8.69 12.38 36.89
N LEU A 294 9.72 12.33 36.02
CA LEU A 294 11.11 12.49 36.44
C LEU A 294 11.37 13.86 37.09
N GLY A 295 10.83 14.93 36.53
CA GLY A 295 10.94 16.27 37.09
C GLY A 295 10.34 16.37 38.51
N ILE A 296 9.15 15.78 38.69
CA ILE A 296 8.49 15.71 40.01
C ILE A 296 9.34 14.92 41.00
N THR A 297 9.86 13.76 40.61
CA THR A 297 10.69 12.94 41.52
C THR A 297 11.98 13.63 41.92
N VAL A 298 12.67 14.27 40.99
CA VAL A 298 13.89 15.06 41.28
C VAL A 298 13.59 16.23 42.22
N PHE A 299 12.47 16.94 41.94
CA PHE A 299 12.05 18.05 42.79
C PHE A 299 11.70 17.58 44.22
N ALA A 300 10.94 16.49 44.33
CA ALA A 300 10.56 15.93 45.64
C ALA A 300 11.78 15.45 46.43
N LEU A 301 12.70 14.73 45.78
CA LEU A 301 13.95 14.30 46.41
C LEU A 301 14.80 15.50 46.87
N GLY A 302 14.98 16.52 46.02
CA GLY A 302 15.69 17.73 46.39
C GLY A 302 15.02 18.53 47.52
N ALA A 303 13.68 18.52 47.60
CA ALA A 303 12.98 19.12 48.72
C ALA A 303 13.18 18.35 50.04
N LEU A 304 13.18 17.01 49.98
CA LEU A 304 13.46 16.14 51.12
C LEU A 304 14.90 16.31 51.60
N GLU A 305 15.86 16.36 50.71
CA GLU A 305 17.27 16.60 51.02
C GLU A 305 17.47 17.97 51.72
N ARG A 306 16.93 19.04 51.16
CA ARG A 306 16.98 20.35 51.78
C ARG A 306 16.36 20.37 53.18
N LYS A 307 15.28 19.58 53.38
CA LYS A 307 14.66 19.46 54.73
C LYS A 307 15.53 18.66 55.69
N ALA A 308 16.22 17.63 55.21
CA ALA A 308 17.18 16.86 55.99
C ALA A 308 18.38 17.75 56.41
N ASP A 309 18.97 18.49 55.46
CA ASP A 309 20.07 19.40 55.69
C ASP A 309 19.74 20.49 56.74
N ARG A 310 18.53 21.05 56.68
CA ARG A 310 18.06 22.01 57.68
C ARG A 310 18.01 21.38 59.07
N ARG A 311 17.48 20.17 59.19
CA ARG A 311 17.43 19.46 60.49
C ARG A 311 18.80 19.12 61.04
N GLU A 312 19.74 18.79 60.15
CA GLU A 312 21.12 18.51 60.55
C GLU A 312 21.83 19.78 61.06
N LYS A 313 21.68 20.90 60.34
CA LYS A 313 22.18 22.21 60.80
C LYS A 313 21.59 22.66 62.14
N GLU A 314 20.30 22.47 62.40
CA GLU A 314 19.63 22.74 63.65
C GLU A 314 20.20 21.86 64.76
N ARG A 315 20.46 20.58 64.54
CA ARG A 315 21.10 19.67 65.51
C ARG A 315 22.54 20.09 65.83
N ALA A 316 23.29 20.47 64.75
CA ALA A 316 24.68 20.96 64.96
C ALA A 316 24.75 22.26 65.77
N LEU A 317 23.77 23.16 65.64
CA LEU A 317 23.67 24.42 66.44
C LEU A 317 23.29 24.16 67.90
N HIS A 318 22.63 23.01 68.17
CA HIS A 318 22.24 22.67 69.60
C HIS A 318 23.23 21.69 70.23
N SER A 319 24.28 21.26 69.53
CA SER A 319 25.36 20.54 70.21
C SER A 319 26.23 21.47 71.00
N ILE A 320 26.21 21.31 72.31
CA ILE A 320 27.09 22.05 73.23
C ILE A 320 28.52 21.61 72.97
N ASN A 321 29.38 22.58 72.62
CA ASN A 321 30.77 22.30 72.34
C ASN A 321 31.49 22.21 73.68
N PHE A 322 31.72 21.02 74.22
CA PHE A 322 32.42 20.80 75.50
C PHE A 322 33.93 20.95 75.37
N ASP A 323 34.51 21.16 74.21
CA ASP A 323 35.93 21.37 74.00
C ASP A 323 36.39 22.84 74.24
N ALA A 324 35.50 23.74 74.68
CA ALA A 324 35.77 25.14 74.93
C ALA A 324 35.70 25.50 76.38
N LEU A 325 35.80 24.54 77.34
CA LEU A 325 35.90 24.75 78.77
C LEU A 325 37.29 24.39 79.23
#